data_66ce1ff302a44e19a0a985eb101dbc96
#
_entry.id   66ce1ff302a44e19a0a985eb101dbc96
#
_cell.length_a   1.000
_cell.length_b   1.000
_cell.length_c   1.000
_cell.angle_alpha   90.00
_cell.angle_beta   90.00
_cell.angle_gamma   90.00
#
_symmetry.space_group_name_H-M   'P 1'
#
loop_
_entity.id
_entity.type
_entity.pdbx_description
1 polymer ?
#
loop_
_entity_poly.entity_id
_entity_poly.type
_entity_poly.pdbx_seq_one_letter_code
_entity_poly.pdbx_strand_id
1 'polypeptide(L)'
;DVPAVGMISSSNPLLNKIWKATNRSYLSNLFGYPTDCPQREKNGWTGDAHIAIETGLYNFDAITLYEKWMRDHEDEQQADGRLPAIIPTSGWGYDWGNGVDWVSSVSIVPWTVYLFYNDSKILECTYETIRKYVDYMLQRYPDGITDWGLGDWIPIRTHSSKELTSSIYFYVNTYILSKISQLLHKEEESEKYASWAAKIKNAINARYFDCNTGIYGNGSQRELSMALYWGIVPLEMKAVVAENLAKRVEEDGMLDVGLLGSKSILNALSENGYANLAYELAVRETYPSWGWWINNGATTLYENWRIDGNKDISLNHIMFGEVSAWFYKALGGIYPDIARPGFEHIVLRPNFVEKLDRFEAKYISPYGKIVSSWKRK
;
A
#
# COMPACT_ATOMS: atom_id res chain seq x y z
N ASP A 1 -0.43 23.25 7.23
CA ASP A 1 -0.19 23.06 5.79
C ASP A 1 0.81 21.93 5.59
N VAL A 2 0.62 21.16 4.54
CA VAL A 2 1.52 20.07 4.14
C VAL A 2 2.21 20.51 2.85
N PRO A 3 3.50 20.91 2.90
CA PRO A 3 4.21 21.42 1.73
C PRO A 3 4.31 20.37 0.62
N ALA A 4 4.19 20.79 -0.65
CA ALA A 4 4.42 19.92 -1.79
C ALA A 4 5.92 19.68 -1.99
N VAL A 5 6.32 18.41 -2.08
CA VAL A 5 7.71 17.98 -2.31
C VAL A 5 7.87 17.18 -3.60
N GLY A 6 6.78 16.76 -4.20
CA GLY A 6 6.77 15.96 -5.41
C GLY A 6 6.09 16.62 -6.59
N MET A 7 6.54 16.25 -7.80
CA MET A 7 5.92 16.64 -9.06
C MET A 7 6.20 15.60 -10.14
N ILE A 8 5.21 15.31 -10.96
CA ILE A 8 5.42 14.57 -12.20
C ILE A 8 4.99 15.38 -13.42
N SER A 9 5.56 15.04 -14.58
CA SER A 9 5.15 15.51 -15.88
C SER A 9 5.35 14.41 -16.91
N SER A 10 4.34 14.14 -17.72
CA SER A 10 4.44 13.12 -18.77
C SER A 10 3.87 13.61 -20.10
N SER A 11 4.21 12.90 -21.19
CA SER A 11 3.60 13.12 -22.51
C SER A 11 2.14 12.63 -22.58
N ASN A 12 1.69 11.82 -21.61
CA ASN A 12 0.31 11.35 -21.52
C ASN A 12 -0.53 12.29 -20.64
N PRO A 13 -1.50 13.05 -21.22
CA PRO A 13 -2.33 13.98 -20.44
C PRO A 13 -3.19 13.32 -19.37
N LEU A 14 -3.65 12.06 -19.61
CA LEU A 14 -4.47 11.32 -18.66
C LEU A 14 -3.68 11.02 -17.38
N LEU A 15 -2.44 10.57 -17.50
CA LEU A 15 -1.56 10.29 -16.36
C LEU A 15 -1.37 11.55 -15.49
N ASN A 16 -1.16 12.71 -16.11
CA ASN A 16 -1.05 13.98 -15.38
C ASN A 16 -2.34 14.36 -14.66
N LYS A 17 -3.52 14.05 -15.24
CA LYS A 17 -4.82 14.30 -14.60
C LYS A 17 -5.07 13.35 -13.42
N ILE A 18 -4.72 12.07 -13.56
CA ILE A 18 -4.82 11.07 -12.47
C ILE A 18 -3.96 11.52 -11.29
N TRP A 19 -2.71 11.91 -11.52
CA TRP A 19 -1.82 12.43 -10.48
C TRP A 19 -2.43 13.65 -9.75
N LYS A 20 -3.00 14.60 -10.49
CA LYS A 20 -3.65 15.77 -9.89
C LYS A 20 -4.89 15.41 -9.06
N ALA A 21 -5.71 14.47 -9.55
CA ALA A 21 -6.89 13.99 -8.85
C ALA A 21 -6.52 13.25 -7.56
N THR A 22 -5.46 12.43 -7.60
CA THR A 22 -4.92 11.72 -6.44
C THR A 22 -4.45 12.70 -5.37
N ASN A 23 -3.64 13.70 -5.76
CA ASN A 23 -3.15 14.72 -4.82
C ASN A 23 -4.28 15.53 -4.19
N ARG A 24 -5.32 15.84 -4.96
CA ARG A 24 -6.50 16.53 -4.43
C ARG A 24 -7.26 15.66 -3.43
N SER A 25 -7.45 14.37 -3.72
CA SER A 25 -8.07 13.45 -2.76
C SER A 25 -7.23 13.31 -1.50
N TYR A 26 -5.91 13.18 -1.62
CA TYR A 26 -5.03 13.10 -0.47
C TYR A 26 -5.16 14.32 0.43
N LEU A 27 -4.99 15.53 -0.11
CA LEU A 27 -5.05 16.77 0.66
C LEU A 27 -6.41 17.03 1.30
N SER A 28 -7.51 16.69 0.60
CA SER A 28 -8.85 16.88 1.15
C SER A 28 -9.22 15.88 2.26
N ASN A 29 -8.40 14.85 2.45
CA ASN A 29 -8.56 13.84 3.49
C ASN A 29 -7.57 14.00 4.67
N LEU A 30 -7.02 15.19 4.87
CA LEU A 30 -6.13 15.50 5.99
C LEU A 30 -6.80 16.44 7.00
N PHE A 31 -7.23 15.90 8.14
CA PHE A 31 -7.92 16.62 9.22
C PHE A 31 -7.17 16.54 10.56
N GLY A 32 -5.83 16.61 10.53
CA GLY A 32 -4.96 16.32 11.67
C GLY A 32 -4.74 14.81 11.87
N TYR A 33 -5.41 14.00 11.09
CA TYR A 33 -5.21 12.56 10.83
C TYR A 33 -5.72 12.25 9.42
N PRO A 34 -5.28 11.17 8.78
CA PRO A 34 -5.82 10.74 7.50
C PRO A 34 -7.27 10.28 7.64
N THR A 35 -8.16 10.71 6.73
CA THR A 35 -9.55 10.23 6.67
C THR A 35 -9.79 9.46 5.36
N ASP A 36 -10.84 8.66 5.35
CA ASP A 36 -11.36 7.96 4.17
C ASP A 36 -11.95 8.92 3.15
N CYS A 37 -12.85 9.78 3.60
CA CYS A 37 -13.54 10.76 2.79
C CYS A 37 -13.85 12.06 3.57
N PRO A 38 -13.85 13.26 2.91
CA PRO A 38 -13.96 14.53 3.61
C PRO A 38 -15.42 14.97 3.84
N GLN A 39 -16.40 14.35 3.16
CA GLN A 39 -17.79 14.84 3.18
C GLN A 39 -18.76 13.92 3.89
N ARG A 40 -18.56 12.61 3.92
CA ARG A 40 -19.50 11.62 4.46
C ARG A 40 -19.07 11.10 5.82
N GLU A 41 -18.12 10.17 5.87
CA GLU A 41 -17.71 9.52 7.11
C GLU A 41 -16.73 10.38 7.91
N LYS A 42 -15.68 10.89 7.27
CA LYS A 42 -14.60 11.66 7.91
C LYS A 42 -13.88 10.86 8.99
N ASN A 43 -13.83 9.55 8.81
CA ASN A 43 -13.26 8.62 9.77
C ASN A 43 -11.78 8.37 9.48
N GLY A 44 -11.00 8.13 10.53
CA GLY A 44 -9.60 7.75 10.45
C GLY A 44 -9.42 6.28 10.06
N TRP A 45 -9.99 5.84 8.92
CA TRP A 45 -9.84 4.48 8.43
C TRP A 45 -8.37 4.15 8.15
N THR A 46 -7.85 3.20 8.89
CA THR A 46 -6.43 2.87 8.89
C THR A 46 -5.97 2.17 7.62
N GLY A 47 -6.86 1.42 6.97
CA GLY A 47 -6.61 0.79 5.67
C GLY A 47 -6.34 1.80 4.57
N ASP A 48 -7.20 2.80 4.43
CA ASP A 48 -7.05 3.89 3.45
C ASP A 48 -5.73 4.61 3.61
N ALA A 49 -5.36 4.91 4.86
CA ALA A 49 -4.16 5.66 5.17
C ALA A 49 -2.88 4.88 4.83
N HIS A 50 -2.77 3.59 5.22
CA HIS A 50 -1.53 2.86 4.95
C HIS A 50 -1.38 2.46 3.47
N ILE A 51 -2.48 2.28 2.74
CA ILE A 51 -2.41 2.06 1.29
C ILE A 51 -1.83 3.30 0.59
N ALA A 52 -2.28 4.50 0.98
CA ALA A 52 -1.90 5.76 0.35
C ALA A 52 -0.64 6.42 0.94
N ILE A 53 0.04 5.81 1.93
CA ILE A 53 1.18 6.42 2.64
C ILE A 53 2.29 6.88 1.69
N GLU A 54 2.73 6.04 0.75
CA GLU A 54 3.79 6.37 -0.18
C GLU A 54 3.38 7.52 -1.12
N THR A 55 2.11 7.55 -1.55
CA THR A 55 1.56 8.67 -2.33
C THR A 55 1.65 9.97 -1.54
N GLY A 56 1.33 9.95 -0.26
CA GLY A 56 1.49 11.09 0.62
C GLY A 56 2.94 11.56 0.66
N LEU A 57 3.87 10.66 0.97
CA LEU A 57 5.28 10.99 1.19
C LEU A 57 6.04 11.36 -0.09
N TYR A 58 5.67 10.84 -1.26
CA TYR A 58 6.25 11.30 -2.52
C TYR A 58 5.78 12.69 -2.94
N ASN A 59 4.56 13.06 -2.61
CA ASN A 59 3.98 14.31 -3.08
C ASN A 59 4.06 15.45 -2.05
N PHE A 60 4.07 15.12 -0.75
CA PHE A 60 3.98 16.10 0.34
C PHE A 60 4.93 15.79 1.49
N ASP A 61 5.39 16.84 2.16
CA ASP A 61 6.11 16.72 3.42
C ASP A 61 5.11 16.50 4.56
N ALA A 62 4.75 15.25 4.78
CA ALA A 62 3.69 14.85 5.69
C ALA A 62 4.20 14.17 6.98
N ILE A 63 5.51 14.24 7.27
CA ILE A 63 6.11 13.55 8.42
C ILE A 63 5.41 13.89 9.74
N THR A 64 5.17 15.16 10.02
CA THR A 64 4.56 15.61 11.29
C THR A 64 3.11 15.15 11.45
N LEU A 65 2.38 14.98 10.33
CA LEU A 65 1.03 14.40 10.34
C LEU A 65 1.08 12.95 10.83
N TYR A 66 1.99 12.17 10.25
CA TYR A 66 2.10 10.75 10.58
C TYR A 66 2.69 10.51 11.97
N GLU A 67 3.67 11.29 12.40
CA GLU A 67 4.18 11.26 13.78
C GLU A 67 3.06 11.53 14.81
N LYS A 68 2.22 12.53 14.52
CA LYS A 68 1.06 12.82 15.37
C LYS A 68 0.06 11.67 15.36
N TRP A 69 -0.27 11.14 14.19
CA TRP A 69 -1.25 10.07 14.07
C TRP A 69 -0.78 8.75 14.70
N MET A 70 0.52 8.49 14.72
CA MET A 70 1.05 7.34 15.46
C MET A 70 0.88 7.45 16.98
N ARG A 71 0.82 8.66 17.53
CA ARG A 71 0.44 8.88 18.94
C ARG A 71 -1.03 8.57 19.17
N ASP A 72 -1.92 8.88 18.22
CA ASP A 72 -3.31 8.48 18.30
C ASP A 72 -3.46 6.94 18.33
N HIS A 73 -2.59 6.20 17.63
CA HIS A 73 -2.55 4.72 17.76
C HIS A 73 -2.16 4.26 19.16
N GLU A 74 -1.17 4.92 19.77
CA GLU A 74 -0.77 4.64 21.16
C GLU A 74 -1.92 4.92 22.14
N ASP A 75 -2.56 6.06 22.02
CA ASP A 75 -3.68 6.48 22.87
C ASP A 75 -4.89 5.54 22.76
N GLU A 76 -5.15 4.99 21.57
CA GLU A 76 -6.27 4.08 21.32
C GLU A 76 -5.95 2.61 21.63
N GLN A 77 -4.68 2.25 21.92
CA GLN A 77 -4.34 0.85 22.13
C GLN A 77 -4.87 0.30 23.45
N GLN A 78 -5.60 -0.81 23.36
CA GLN A 78 -6.09 -1.51 24.54
C GLN A 78 -4.97 -2.22 25.31
N ALA A 79 -5.22 -2.51 26.58
CA ALA A 79 -4.26 -3.16 27.46
C ALA A 79 -3.76 -4.54 26.95
N ASP A 80 -4.60 -5.26 26.20
CA ASP A 80 -4.27 -6.54 25.55
C ASP A 80 -3.46 -6.37 24.26
N GLY A 81 -3.24 -5.14 23.79
CA GLY A 81 -2.54 -4.81 22.56
C GLY A 81 -3.42 -4.58 21.34
N ARG A 82 -4.72 -4.81 21.43
CA ARG A 82 -5.69 -4.60 20.34
C ARG A 82 -5.79 -3.13 19.96
N LEU A 83 -5.97 -2.88 18.66
CA LEU A 83 -6.22 -1.55 18.08
C LEU A 83 -7.52 -1.57 17.27
N PRO A 84 -8.22 -0.42 17.14
CA PRO A 84 -9.37 -0.32 16.26
C PRO A 84 -8.94 -0.06 14.81
N ALA A 85 -9.79 -0.33 13.84
CA ALA A 85 -9.52 -0.03 12.44
C ALA A 85 -9.81 1.43 12.05
N ILE A 86 -10.42 2.20 12.93
CA ILE A 86 -10.65 3.65 12.80
C ILE A 86 -9.91 4.35 13.93
N ILE A 87 -8.96 5.21 13.61
CA ILE A 87 -8.13 5.92 14.59
C ILE A 87 -8.10 7.42 14.26
N PRO A 88 -8.60 8.30 15.14
CA PRO A 88 -9.30 8.03 16.39
C PRO A 88 -10.63 7.30 16.17
N THR A 89 -10.99 6.38 17.08
CA THR A 89 -12.18 5.53 16.89
C THR A 89 -13.51 6.25 17.11
N SER A 90 -13.54 7.35 17.84
CA SER A 90 -14.73 8.21 18.05
C SER A 90 -16.03 7.45 18.38
N GLY A 91 -15.94 6.33 19.12
CA GLY A 91 -17.10 5.55 19.53
C GLY A 91 -17.48 4.39 18.59
N TRP A 92 -16.79 4.16 17.49
CA TRP A 92 -16.96 2.98 16.63
C TRP A 92 -16.55 1.68 17.33
N GLY A 93 -15.62 1.77 18.29
CA GLY A 93 -15.17 0.62 19.08
C GLY A 93 -14.09 -0.21 18.40
N TYR A 94 -13.89 -1.42 18.90
CA TYR A 94 -12.73 -2.25 18.56
C TYR A 94 -13.08 -3.54 17.83
N ASP A 95 -14.36 -3.86 17.69
CA ASP A 95 -14.81 -5.12 17.10
C ASP A 95 -15.47 -4.93 15.73
N TRP A 96 -16.22 -3.84 15.57
CA TRP A 96 -16.88 -3.54 14.31
C TRP A 96 -15.88 -3.00 13.27
N GLY A 97 -16.01 -3.52 12.05
CA GLY A 97 -15.21 -3.04 10.92
C GLY A 97 -13.69 -3.18 11.12
N ASN A 98 -13.25 -4.17 11.91
CA ASN A 98 -11.88 -4.29 12.35
C ASN A 98 -11.18 -5.52 11.77
N GLY A 99 -9.86 -5.46 11.71
CA GLY A 99 -9.01 -6.56 11.31
C GLY A 99 -7.59 -6.17 10.95
N VAL A 100 -6.74 -7.17 10.82
CA VAL A 100 -5.30 -6.97 10.68
C VAL A 100 -4.91 -6.24 9.40
N ASP A 101 -5.64 -6.44 8.31
CA ASP A 101 -5.39 -5.80 7.01
C ASP A 101 -5.57 -4.26 7.06
N TRP A 102 -6.48 -3.75 7.90
CA TRP A 102 -6.61 -2.31 8.15
C TRP A 102 -5.64 -1.81 9.20
N VAL A 103 -5.58 -2.47 10.36
CA VAL A 103 -4.73 -2.07 11.50
C VAL A 103 -3.22 -2.14 11.17
N SER A 104 -2.84 -2.73 10.05
CA SER A 104 -1.44 -2.75 9.58
C SER A 104 -0.82 -1.35 9.41
N SER A 105 -1.62 -0.28 9.48
CA SER A 105 -1.12 1.09 9.62
C SER A 105 -0.12 1.24 10.77
N VAL A 106 -0.33 0.49 11.87
CA VAL A 106 0.52 0.56 13.08
C VAL A 106 1.99 0.27 12.80
N SER A 107 2.29 -0.59 11.82
CA SER A 107 3.65 -0.95 11.42
C SER A 107 4.07 -0.36 10.08
N ILE A 108 3.16 -0.34 9.09
CA ILE A 108 3.47 0.15 7.73
C ILE A 108 3.77 1.64 7.72
N VAL A 109 3.00 2.43 8.48
CA VAL A 109 3.17 3.89 8.49
C VAL A 109 4.53 4.30 9.06
N PRO A 110 4.92 3.93 10.30
CA PRO A 110 6.21 4.34 10.84
C PRO A 110 7.39 3.75 10.05
N TRP A 111 7.26 2.53 9.53
CA TRP A 111 8.27 1.94 8.66
C TRP A 111 8.47 2.74 7.36
N THR A 112 7.38 3.14 6.70
CA THR A 112 7.46 3.92 5.46
C THR A 112 8.01 5.32 5.72
N VAL A 113 7.60 5.98 6.81
CA VAL A 113 8.17 7.27 7.22
C VAL A 113 9.68 7.15 7.46
N TYR A 114 10.12 6.10 8.16
CA TYR A 114 11.55 5.84 8.34
C TYR A 114 12.29 5.70 7.00
N LEU A 115 11.74 4.94 6.06
CA LEU A 115 12.35 4.76 4.73
C LEU A 115 12.48 6.08 3.95
N PHE A 116 11.52 6.99 4.10
CA PHE A 116 11.49 8.26 3.36
C PHE A 116 12.30 9.38 4.02
N TYR A 117 12.43 9.38 5.36
CA TYR A 117 13.05 10.48 6.10
C TYR A 117 14.31 10.08 6.87
N ASN A 118 14.63 8.78 6.99
CA ASN A 118 15.67 8.26 7.89
C ASN A 118 15.44 8.68 9.36
N ASP A 119 14.17 8.83 9.74
CA ASP A 119 13.78 9.18 11.10
C ASP A 119 13.58 7.92 11.96
N SER A 120 14.63 7.52 12.68
CA SER A 120 14.55 6.39 13.62
C SER A 120 13.66 6.68 14.84
N LYS A 121 13.46 7.97 15.17
CA LYS A 121 12.68 8.36 16.35
C LYS A 121 11.23 7.91 16.26
N ILE A 122 10.63 7.95 15.05
CA ILE A 122 9.26 7.43 14.89
C ILE A 122 9.21 5.93 15.22
N LEU A 123 10.25 5.17 14.85
CA LEU A 123 10.34 3.73 15.18
C LEU A 123 10.51 3.50 16.67
N GLU A 124 11.37 4.29 17.34
CA GLU A 124 11.59 4.22 18.80
C GLU A 124 10.28 4.50 19.56
N CYS A 125 9.57 5.58 19.18
CA CYS A 125 8.32 5.97 19.81
C CYS A 125 7.18 4.98 19.60
N THR A 126 7.10 4.33 18.45
CA THR A 126 5.98 3.42 18.11
C THR A 126 6.27 1.95 18.41
N TYR A 127 7.51 1.62 18.76
CA TYR A 127 7.95 0.23 18.95
C TYR A 127 7.03 -0.59 19.85
N GLU A 128 6.74 -0.08 21.03
CA GLU A 128 5.93 -0.80 22.02
C GLU A 128 4.48 -1.00 21.55
N THR A 129 3.92 -0.01 20.85
CA THR A 129 2.58 -0.10 20.26
C THR A 129 2.53 -1.21 19.20
N ILE A 130 3.52 -1.25 18.30
CA ILE A 130 3.63 -2.29 17.27
C ILE A 130 3.83 -3.66 17.93
N ARG A 131 4.74 -3.75 18.89
CA ARG A 131 5.07 -4.99 19.59
C ARG A 131 3.84 -5.59 20.30
N LYS A 132 3.12 -4.80 21.07
CA LYS A 132 1.90 -5.23 21.76
C LYS A 132 0.84 -5.73 20.77
N TYR A 133 0.67 -5.03 19.64
CA TYR A 133 -0.27 -5.45 18.61
C TYR A 133 0.13 -6.77 17.95
N VAL A 134 1.41 -6.93 17.58
CA VAL A 134 1.90 -8.18 17.00
C VAL A 134 1.81 -9.33 18.01
N ASP A 135 2.20 -9.12 19.28
CA ASP A 135 2.09 -10.14 20.33
C ASP A 135 0.61 -10.54 20.57
N TYR A 136 -0.34 -9.60 20.53
CA TYR A 136 -1.78 -9.87 20.56
C TYR A 136 -2.19 -10.80 19.40
N MET A 137 -1.73 -10.52 18.19
CA MET A 137 -2.01 -11.36 17.02
C MET A 137 -1.39 -12.75 17.13
N LEU A 138 -0.13 -12.85 17.57
CA LEU A 138 0.58 -14.12 17.75
C LEU A 138 -0.08 -15.00 18.82
N GLN A 139 -0.58 -14.40 19.89
CA GLN A 139 -1.30 -15.10 20.93
C GLN A 139 -2.65 -15.63 20.45
N ARG A 140 -3.36 -14.83 19.65
CA ARG A 140 -4.70 -15.16 19.14
C ARG A 140 -4.66 -16.15 17.99
N TYR A 141 -3.62 -16.10 17.16
CA TYR A 141 -3.48 -16.91 15.94
C TYR A 141 -2.11 -17.60 15.89
N PRO A 142 -1.87 -18.56 16.79
CA PRO A 142 -0.54 -19.19 16.97
C PRO A 142 -0.13 -20.09 15.81
N ASP A 143 -1.04 -20.46 14.92
CA ASP A 143 -0.78 -21.19 13.66
C ASP A 143 -0.33 -20.27 12.52
N GLY A 144 -0.47 -18.93 12.68
CA GLY A 144 -0.06 -17.95 11.68
C GLY A 144 -1.12 -17.65 10.62
N ILE A 145 -2.34 -18.18 10.77
CA ILE A 145 -3.45 -17.97 9.82
C ILE A 145 -4.60 -17.26 10.53
N THR A 146 -5.19 -16.28 9.88
CA THR A 146 -6.31 -15.51 10.43
C THR A 146 -7.26 -15.04 9.34
N ASP A 147 -8.56 -15.09 9.61
CA ASP A 147 -9.62 -14.47 8.81
C ASP A 147 -10.12 -13.15 9.43
N TRP A 148 -9.46 -12.69 10.50
CA TRP A 148 -9.82 -11.43 11.14
C TRP A 148 -9.30 -10.24 10.32
N GLY A 149 -10.16 -9.76 9.43
CA GLY A 149 -9.91 -8.66 8.52
C GLY A 149 -11.17 -8.28 7.76
N LEU A 150 -11.08 -7.21 6.98
CA LEU A 150 -12.17 -6.74 6.13
C LEU A 150 -12.07 -7.32 4.71
N GLY A 151 -10.87 -7.74 4.32
CA GLY A 151 -10.61 -8.24 2.97
C GLY A 151 -10.43 -7.11 1.95
N ASP A 152 -10.41 -7.45 0.68
CA ASP A 152 -10.20 -6.48 -0.39
C ASP A 152 -11.48 -5.68 -0.67
N TRP A 153 -11.62 -4.50 -0.06
CA TRP A 153 -12.81 -3.66 -0.13
C TRP A 153 -13.07 -3.16 -1.56
N ILE A 154 -14.35 -3.20 -1.98
CA ILE A 154 -14.82 -2.81 -3.31
C ILE A 154 -14.14 -3.60 -4.44
N PRO A 155 -14.12 -4.95 -4.42
CA PRO A 155 -13.70 -5.74 -5.56
C PRO A 155 -14.69 -5.58 -6.72
N ILE A 156 -14.25 -5.85 -7.95
CA ILE A 156 -15.09 -5.65 -9.14
C ILE A 156 -15.87 -6.92 -9.49
N ARG A 157 -15.17 -8.00 -9.77
CA ARG A 157 -15.77 -9.31 -10.16
C ARG A 157 -15.41 -10.43 -9.20
N THR A 158 -14.12 -10.54 -8.89
CA THR A 158 -13.60 -11.68 -8.14
C THR A 158 -13.52 -11.34 -6.66
N HIS A 159 -13.87 -12.30 -5.82
CA HIS A 159 -13.67 -12.21 -4.38
C HIS A 159 -12.49 -13.10 -3.98
N SER A 160 -11.54 -12.53 -3.23
CA SER A 160 -10.43 -13.27 -2.64
C SER A 160 -10.80 -13.81 -1.27
N SER A 161 -10.08 -14.84 -0.85
CA SER A 161 -10.13 -15.29 0.53
C SER A 161 -9.69 -14.18 1.48
N LYS A 162 -10.59 -13.77 2.37
CA LYS A 162 -10.28 -12.83 3.45
C LYS A 162 -9.20 -13.41 4.38
N GLU A 163 -9.21 -14.71 4.60
CA GLU A 163 -8.19 -15.40 5.38
C GLU A 163 -6.80 -15.27 4.75
N LEU A 164 -6.69 -15.35 3.41
CA LEU A 164 -5.41 -15.14 2.72
C LEU A 164 -4.92 -13.69 2.86
N THR A 165 -5.78 -12.71 2.57
CA THR A 165 -5.39 -11.29 2.64
C THR A 165 -5.00 -10.89 4.06
N SER A 166 -5.79 -11.28 5.05
CA SER A 166 -5.51 -10.99 6.46
C SER A 166 -4.23 -11.67 6.96
N SER A 167 -3.99 -12.93 6.55
CA SER A 167 -2.75 -13.64 6.91
C SER A 167 -1.51 -13.01 6.28
N ILE A 168 -1.61 -12.50 5.05
CA ILE A 168 -0.52 -11.73 4.42
C ILE A 168 -0.18 -10.49 5.27
N TYR A 169 -1.17 -9.72 5.69
CA TYR A 169 -0.91 -8.54 6.53
C TYR A 169 -0.43 -8.91 7.95
N PHE A 170 -0.85 -10.05 8.48
CA PHE A 170 -0.26 -10.56 9.73
C PHE A 170 1.24 -10.84 9.55
N TYR A 171 1.64 -11.48 8.44
CA TYR A 171 3.05 -11.62 8.08
C TYR A 171 3.75 -10.27 7.97
N VAL A 172 3.16 -9.30 7.27
CA VAL A 172 3.76 -7.98 7.04
C VAL A 172 4.06 -7.27 8.35
N ASN A 173 3.10 -7.21 9.29
CA ASN A 173 3.30 -6.60 10.60
C ASN A 173 4.44 -7.27 11.37
N THR A 174 4.46 -8.61 11.39
CA THR A 174 5.47 -9.37 12.11
C THR A 174 6.86 -9.21 11.49
N TYR A 175 6.94 -9.20 10.15
CA TYR A 175 8.18 -8.96 9.41
C TYR A 175 8.73 -7.55 9.64
N ILE A 176 7.88 -6.53 9.55
CA ILE A 176 8.28 -5.14 9.81
C ILE A 176 8.79 -5.01 11.24
N LEU A 177 8.09 -5.56 12.23
CA LEU A 177 8.54 -5.52 13.62
C LEU A 177 9.91 -6.17 13.79
N SER A 178 10.18 -7.29 13.11
CA SER A 178 11.53 -7.91 13.16
C SER A 178 12.61 -6.97 12.65
N LYS A 179 12.31 -6.19 11.59
CA LYS A 179 13.25 -5.21 11.04
C LYS A 179 13.44 -4.00 11.94
N ILE A 180 12.36 -3.50 12.52
CA ILE A 180 12.44 -2.41 13.51
C ILE A 180 13.23 -2.85 14.73
N SER A 181 12.99 -4.06 15.25
CA SER A 181 13.76 -4.63 16.37
C SER A 181 15.26 -4.69 16.05
N GLN A 182 15.61 -5.12 14.84
CA GLN A 182 17.00 -5.17 14.38
C GLN A 182 17.65 -3.78 14.37
N LEU A 183 16.94 -2.77 13.83
CA LEU A 183 17.42 -1.39 13.76
C LEU A 183 17.58 -0.76 15.15
N LEU A 184 16.72 -1.12 16.10
CA LEU A 184 16.77 -0.63 17.47
C LEU A 184 17.69 -1.50 18.39
N HIS A 185 18.50 -2.37 17.81
CA HIS A 185 19.44 -3.25 18.52
C HIS A 185 18.78 -4.13 19.59
N LYS A 186 17.54 -4.57 19.34
CA LYS A 186 16.77 -5.51 20.18
C LYS A 186 16.90 -6.91 19.58
N GLU A 187 18.05 -7.54 19.79
CA GLU A 187 18.46 -8.75 19.07
C GLU A 187 17.54 -9.94 19.34
N GLU A 188 17.18 -10.20 20.60
CA GLU A 188 16.28 -11.30 20.97
C GLU A 188 14.89 -11.13 20.32
N GLU A 189 14.33 -9.93 20.35
CA GLU A 189 13.05 -9.62 19.71
C GLU A 189 13.14 -9.72 18.18
N SER A 190 14.26 -9.26 17.59
CA SER A 190 14.50 -9.38 16.16
C SER A 190 14.45 -10.83 15.69
N GLU A 191 15.18 -11.71 16.38
CA GLU A 191 15.19 -13.17 16.10
C GLU A 191 13.81 -13.81 16.33
N LYS A 192 13.16 -13.48 17.45
CA LYS A 192 11.79 -13.94 17.78
C LYS A 192 10.83 -13.62 16.65
N TYR A 193 10.74 -12.34 16.24
CA TYR A 193 9.76 -11.91 15.23
C TYR A 193 10.16 -12.34 13.82
N ALA A 194 11.45 -12.46 13.50
CA ALA A 194 11.89 -13.03 12.23
C ALA A 194 11.49 -14.52 12.10
N SER A 195 11.64 -15.28 13.18
CA SER A 195 11.19 -16.68 13.23
C SER A 195 9.67 -16.80 13.07
N TRP A 196 8.90 -15.95 13.74
CA TRP A 196 7.44 -15.90 13.57
C TRP A 196 7.02 -15.47 12.16
N ALA A 197 7.66 -14.47 11.57
CA ALA A 197 7.37 -14.08 10.20
C ALA A 197 7.62 -15.22 9.20
N ALA A 198 8.73 -15.97 9.39
CA ALA A 198 9.00 -17.16 8.58
C ALA A 198 7.93 -18.24 8.76
N LYS A 199 7.48 -18.49 10.01
CA LYS A 199 6.41 -19.44 10.31
C LYS A 199 5.09 -19.05 9.64
N ILE A 200 4.68 -17.79 9.74
CA ILE A 200 3.45 -17.27 9.11
C ILE A 200 3.54 -17.41 7.59
N LYS A 201 4.66 -16.98 6.99
CA LYS A 201 4.88 -17.13 5.54
C LYS A 201 4.77 -18.58 5.09
N ASN A 202 5.37 -19.51 5.83
CA ASN A 202 5.30 -20.94 5.52
C ASN A 202 3.87 -21.48 5.68
N ALA A 203 3.12 -21.04 6.68
CA ALA A 203 1.71 -21.42 6.86
C ALA A 203 0.84 -20.91 5.70
N ILE A 204 1.03 -19.67 5.25
CA ILE A 204 0.35 -19.13 4.09
C ILE A 204 0.65 -19.97 2.84
N ASN A 205 1.94 -20.26 2.57
CA ASN A 205 2.32 -21.05 1.41
C ASN A 205 1.79 -22.49 1.48
N ALA A 206 1.85 -23.13 2.63
CA ALA A 206 1.31 -24.49 2.80
C ALA A 206 -0.20 -24.57 2.56
N ARG A 207 -0.93 -23.50 2.86
CA ARG A 207 -2.40 -23.49 2.77
C ARG A 207 -2.94 -22.99 1.42
N TYR A 208 -2.26 -22.03 0.77
CA TYR A 208 -2.81 -21.32 -0.38
C TYR A 208 -1.99 -21.43 -1.66
N PHE A 209 -0.74 -21.87 -1.58
CA PHE A 209 0.13 -21.92 -2.74
C PHE A 209 0.18 -23.31 -3.37
N ASP A 210 -0.21 -23.40 -4.63
CA ASP A 210 0.04 -24.58 -5.45
C ASP A 210 1.38 -24.43 -6.18
N CYS A 211 2.40 -25.16 -5.70
CA CYS A 211 3.74 -25.11 -6.29
C CYS A 211 3.85 -25.72 -7.70
N ASN A 212 2.88 -26.54 -8.14
CA ASN A 212 2.88 -27.11 -9.49
C ASN A 212 2.41 -26.10 -10.52
N THR A 213 1.47 -25.24 -10.15
CA THR A 213 0.87 -24.25 -11.04
C THR A 213 1.39 -22.83 -10.81
N GLY A 214 1.96 -22.54 -9.65
CA GLY A 214 2.33 -21.18 -9.26
C GLY A 214 1.14 -20.27 -8.92
N ILE A 215 0.03 -20.84 -8.46
CA ILE A 215 -1.21 -20.13 -8.17
C ILE A 215 -1.41 -20.02 -6.67
N TYR A 216 -1.84 -18.83 -6.22
CA TYR A 216 -2.35 -18.58 -4.87
C TYR A 216 -3.88 -18.55 -4.89
N GLY A 217 -4.51 -19.24 -3.94
CA GLY A 217 -5.96 -19.25 -3.76
C GLY A 217 -6.72 -19.58 -5.03
N ASN A 218 -7.51 -18.63 -5.54
CA ASN A 218 -8.27 -18.79 -6.77
C ASN A 218 -7.57 -18.18 -8.02
N GLY A 219 -6.32 -17.70 -7.88
CA GLY A 219 -5.56 -17.10 -8.97
C GLY A 219 -6.05 -15.71 -9.38
N SER A 220 -6.74 -14.99 -8.51
CA SER A 220 -7.17 -13.62 -8.80
C SER A 220 -5.99 -12.66 -8.88
N GLN A 221 -6.16 -11.56 -9.60
CA GLN A 221 -5.14 -10.51 -9.73
C GLN A 221 -4.60 -10.05 -8.37
N ARG A 222 -5.49 -9.89 -7.36
CA ARG A 222 -5.08 -9.44 -6.02
C ARG A 222 -4.31 -10.50 -5.25
N GLU A 223 -4.71 -11.77 -5.29
CA GLU A 223 -4.02 -12.84 -4.55
C GLU A 223 -2.60 -13.04 -5.07
N LEU A 224 -2.44 -13.07 -6.40
CA LEU A 224 -1.13 -13.18 -7.03
C LEU A 224 -0.27 -11.93 -6.80
N SER A 225 -0.85 -10.73 -6.98
CA SER A 225 -0.10 -9.48 -6.81
C SER A 225 0.28 -9.21 -5.37
N MET A 226 -0.59 -9.49 -4.40
CA MET A 226 -0.27 -9.32 -2.98
C MET A 226 0.81 -10.29 -2.52
N ALA A 227 0.76 -11.56 -2.94
CA ALA A 227 1.78 -12.54 -2.63
C ALA A 227 3.16 -12.15 -3.19
N LEU A 228 3.21 -11.60 -4.42
CA LEU A 228 4.45 -11.07 -5.02
C LEU A 228 4.95 -9.83 -4.29
N TYR A 229 4.09 -8.84 -4.11
CA TYR A 229 4.45 -7.53 -3.56
C TYR A 229 4.96 -7.61 -2.13
N TRP A 230 4.29 -8.41 -1.29
CA TRP A 230 4.66 -8.59 0.11
C TRP A 230 5.71 -9.69 0.34
N GLY A 231 6.28 -10.27 -0.73
CA GLY A 231 7.38 -11.23 -0.64
C GLY A 231 6.99 -12.58 -0.04
N ILE A 232 5.71 -12.99 -0.17
CA ILE A 232 5.21 -14.30 0.27
C ILE A 232 5.72 -15.41 -0.64
N VAL A 233 5.81 -15.15 -1.94
CA VAL A 233 6.20 -16.13 -2.95
C VAL A 233 7.61 -16.67 -2.69
N PRO A 234 7.82 -18.00 -2.75
CA PRO A 234 9.16 -18.58 -2.76
C PRO A 234 10.00 -18.04 -3.93
N LEU A 235 11.28 -17.77 -3.67
CA LEU A 235 12.15 -17.06 -4.63
C LEU A 235 12.20 -17.76 -5.99
N GLU A 236 12.29 -19.08 -5.99
CA GLU A 236 12.35 -19.95 -7.18
C GLU A 236 11.05 -19.92 -8.00
N MET A 237 9.92 -19.59 -7.39
CA MET A 237 8.60 -19.54 -8.05
C MET A 237 8.19 -18.12 -8.46
N LYS A 238 8.99 -17.11 -8.13
CA LYS A 238 8.64 -15.70 -8.34
C LYS A 238 8.31 -15.39 -9.80
N ALA A 239 9.11 -15.91 -10.74
CA ALA A 239 8.90 -15.69 -12.17
C ALA A 239 7.60 -16.34 -12.67
N VAL A 240 7.30 -17.56 -12.20
CA VAL A 240 6.07 -18.30 -12.58
C VAL A 240 4.83 -17.58 -12.06
N VAL A 241 4.82 -17.15 -10.80
CA VAL A 241 3.70 -16.40 -10.21
C VAL A 241 3.50 -15.05 -10.92
N ALA A 242 4.58 -14.37 -11.30
CA ALA A 242 4.51 -13.12 -12.04
C ALA A 242 3.94 -13.30 -13.46
N GLU A 243 4.33 -14.37 -14.14
CA GLU A 243 3.74 -14.74 -15.45
C GLU A 243 2.26 -15.04 -15.32
N ASN A 244 1.85 -15.80 -14.29
CA ASN A 244 0.44 -16.08 -14.01
C ASN A 244 -0.36 -14.81 -13.73
N LEU A 245 0.23 -13.85 -12.99
CA LEU A 245 -0.39 -12.55 -12.76
C LEU A 245 -0.61 -11.79 -14.08
N ALA A 246 0.42 -11.74 -14.94
CA ALA A 246 0.33 -11.08 -16.24
C ALA A 246 -0.75 -11.72 -17.11
N LYS A 247 -0.75 -13.03 -17.26
CA LYS A 247 -1.78 -13.79 -17.98
C LYS A 247 -3.19 -13.50 -17.45
N ARG A 248 -3.35 -13.50 -16.12
CA ARG A 248 -4.63 -13.21 -15.49
C ARG A 248 -5.14 -11.81 -15.81
N VAL A 249 -4.27 -10.81 -15.81
CA VAL A 249 -4.61 -9.44 -16.20
C VAL A 249 -5.01 -9.34 -17.66
N GLU A 250 -4.29 -10.04 -18.56
CA GLU A 250 -4.59 -10.09 -20.00
C GLU A 250 -5.93 -10.79 -20.27
N GLU A 251 -6.20 -11.91 -19.61
CA GLU A 251 -7.46 -12.64 -19.71
C GLU A 251 -8.66 -11.84 -19.19
N ASP A 252 -8.52 -11.18 -18.05
CA ASP A 252 -9.57 -10.31 -17.51
C ASP A 252 -9.77 -9.06 -18.36
N GLY A 253 -8.75 -8.61 -19.08
CA GLY A 253 -8.74 -7.46 -19.95
C GLY A 253 -9.02 -6.14 -19.23
N MET A 254 -8.94 -6.11 -17.91
CA MET A 254 -9.22 -4.96 -17.06
C MET A 254 -8.62 -5.13 -15.66
N LEU A 255 -8.61 -4.06 -14.88
CA LEU A 255 -8.29 -4.11 -13.46
C LEU A 255 -9.41 -4.83 -12.68
N ASP A 256 -9.06 -5.82 -11.87
CA ASP A 256 -10.01 -6.54 -10.98
C ASP A 256 -9.46 -6.65 -9.57
N VAL A 257 -9.35 -5.50 -8.91
CA VAL A 257 -8.88 -5.39 -7.52
C VAL A 257 -9.73 -4.37 -6.75
N GLY A 258 -9.76 -4.54 -5.43
CA GLY A 258 -10.25 -3.55 -4.49
C GLY A 258 -9.09 -2.75 -3.86
N LEU A 259 -9.31 -2.25 -2.64
CA LEU A 259 -8.37 -1.40 -1.91
C LEU A 259 -6.99 -2.08 -1.72
N LEU A 260 -6.98 -3.30 -1.17
CA LEU A 260 -5.71 -4.00 -0.86
C LEU A 260 -4.94 -4.38 -2.12
N GLY A 261 -5.67 -4.84 -3.14
CA GLY A 261 -5.07 -5.20 -4.42
C GLY A 261 -4.54 -3.98 -5.19
N SER A 262 -5.13 -2.80 -5.00
CA SER A 262 -4.66 -1.56 -5.65
C SER A 262 -3.24 -1.17 -5.22
N LYS A 263 -2.85 -1.48 -3.98
CA LYS A 263 -1.47 -1.29 -3.48
C LYS A 263 -0.47 -2.16 -4.23
N SER A 264 -0.85 -3.39 -4.54
CA SER A 264 0.10 -4.41 -5.01
C SER A 264 0.18 -4.55 -6.53
N ILE A 265 -0.95 -4.42 -7.25
CA ILE A 265 -1.04 -4.86 -8.65
C ILE A 265 -0.04 -4.20 -9.61
N LEU A 266 0.00 -2.87 -9.65
CA LEU A 266 0.90 -2.14 -10.56
C LEU A 266 2.37 -2.31 -10.16
N ASN A 267 2.65 -2.34 -8.86
CA ASN A 267 3.98 -2.56 -8.32
C ASN A 267 4.47 -3.98 -8.63
N ALA A 268 3.67 -5.01 -8.36
CA ALA A 268 4.03 -6.41 -8.63
C ALA A 268 4.30 -6.67 -10.11
N LEU A 269 3.48 -6.14 -11.00
CA LEU A 269 3.71 -6.23 -12.45
C LEU A 269 5.03 -5.56 -12.84
N SER A 270 5.24 -4.31 -12.42
CA SER A 270 6.40 -3.52 -12.83
C SER A 270 7.72 -4.08 -12.30
N GLU A 271 7.75 -4.55 -11.06
CA GLU A 271 8.93 -5.12 -10.41
C GLU A 271 9.32 -6.50 -10.96
N ASN A 272 8.42 -7.15 -11.71
CA ASN A 272 8.65 -8.46 -12.29
C ASN A 272 8.69 -8.46 -13.84
N GLY A 273 8.94 -7.30 -14.47
CA GLY A 273 9.18 -7.20 -15.91
C GLY A 273 7.96 -6.88 -16.77
N TYR A 274 6.77 -6.69 -16.16
CA TYR A 274 5.52 -6.41 -16.88
C TYR A 274 5.09 -4.94 -16.77
N ALA A 275 6.04 -4.01 -16.78
CA ALA A 275 5.76 -2.58 -16.62
C ALA A 275 4.89 -2.00 -17.75
N ASN A 276 4.98 -2.51 -18.98
CA ASN A 276 4.09 -2.12 -20.07
C ASN A 276 2.64 -2.46 -19.76
N LEU A 277 2.37 -3.67 -19.26
CA LEU A 277 1.02 -4.10 -18.87
C LEU A 277 0.49 -3.28 -17.69
N ALA A 278 1.33 -3.00 -16.69
CA ALA A 278 0.97 -2.11 -15.58
C ALA A 278 0.61 -0.71 -16.07
N TYR A 279 1.36 -0.17 -17.04
CA TYR A 279 1.07 1.12 -17.65
C TYR A 279 -0.27 1.10 -18.38
N GLU A 280 -0.56 0.08 -19.17
CA GLU A 280 -1.84 -0.07 -19.88
C GLU A 280 -3.04 -0.09 -18.93
N LEU A 281 -2.91 -0.79 -17.78
CA LEU A 281 -3.93 -0.75 -16.73
C LEU A 281 -4.10 0.67 -16.13
N ALA A 282 -2.98 1.34 -15.82
CA ALA A 282 -2.99 2.64 -15.18
C ALA A 282 -3.60 3.75 -16.06
N VAL A 283 -3.42 3.69 -17.40
CA VAL A 283 -3.92 4.68 -18.36
C VAL A 283 -5.17 4.22 -19.11
N ARG A 284 -5.77 3.11 -18.73
CA ARG A 284 -7.03 2.62 -19.32
C ARG A 284 -8.12 3.67 -19.17
N GLU A 285 -8.94 3.87 -20.20
CA GLU A 285 -9.99 4.89 -20.23
C GLU A 285 -11.41 4.30 -20.06
N THR A 286 -11.55 2.98 -20.19
CA THR A 286 -12.83 2.29 -20.03
C THR A 286 -12.99 1.74 -18.61
N TYR A 287 -14.24 1.53 -18.18
CA TYR A 287 -14.59 0.91 -16.89
C TYR A 287 -13.98 -0.49 -16.75
N PRO A 288 -13.45 -0.84 -15.57
CA PRO A 288 -13.12 -0.02 -14.42
C PRO A 288 -11.69 0.55 -14.55
N SER A 289 -11.49 1.83 -14.27
CA SER A 289 -10.15 2.45 -14.30
C SER A 289 -10.15 3.88 -13.72
N TRP A 290 -8.98 4.40 -13.38
CA TRP A 290 -8.79 5.81 -13.03
C TRP A 290 -9.15 6.73 -14.22
N GLY A 291 -8.81 6.32 -15.45
CA GLY A 291 -9.15 7.07 -16.65
C GLY A 291 -10.66 7.16 -16.91
N TRP A 292 -11.39 6.11 -16.56
CA TRP A 292 -12.85 6.12 -16.59
C TRP A 292 -13.43 7.24 -15.71
N TRP A 293 -12.95 7.38 -14.48
CA TRP A 293 -13.37 8.48 -13.62
C TRP A 293 -13.05 9.84 -14.22
N ILE A 294 -11.80 10.05 -14.66
CA ILE A 294 -11.34 11.32 -15.23
C ILE A 294 -12.16 11.73 -16.46
N ASN A 295 -12.44 10.79 -17.36
CA ASN A 295 -13.21 11.04 -18.58
C ASN A 295 -14.69 11.30 -18.29
N ASN A 296 -15.18 10.90 -17.12
CA ASN A 296 -16.53 11.21 -16.63
C ASN A 296 -16.55 12.41 -15.66
N GLY A 297 -15.53 13.25 -15.69
CA GLY A 297 -15.51 14.54 -15.00
C GLY A 297 -14.91 14.50 -13.58
N ALA A 298 -14.33 13.38 -13.14
CA ALA A 298 -13.69 13.29 -11.83
C ALA A 298 -12.50 14.25 -11.72
N THR A 299 -12.46 14.96 -10.60
CA THR A 299 -11.34 15.82 -10.20
C THR A 299 -10.64 15.31 -8.93
N THR A 300 -11.16 14.24 -8.37
CA THR A 300 -10.72 13.49 -7.18
C THR A 300 -10.80 12.00 -7.51
N LEU A 301 -10.23 11.13 -6.69
CA LEU A 301 -10.45 9.69 -6.78
C LEU A 301 -11.75 9.33 -6.06
N TYR A 302 -12.38 8.25 -6.51
CA TYR A 302 -13.64 7.75 -5.96
C TYR A 302 -13.43 6.49 -5.12
N GLU A 303 -14.37 6.21 -4.26
CA GLU A 303 -14.40 4.99 -3.45
C GLU A 303 -14.76 3.75 -4.27
N ASN A 304 -15.53 3.91 -5.33
CA ASN A 304 -15.97 2.79 -6.17
C ASN A 304 -15.61 3.07 -7.64
N TRP A 305 -15.33 2.01 -8.38
CA TRP A 305 -15.10 2.12 -9.82
C TRP A 305 -16.33 2.61 -10.60
N ARG A 306 -17.54 2.42 -10.06
CA ARG A 306 -18.78 3.00 -10.60
C ARG A 306 -18.84 4.51 -10.32
N ILE A 307 -19.57 5.22 -11.19
CA ILE A 307 -19.76 6.67 -11.11
C ILE A 307 -21.24 7.04 -10.93
N ASP A 308 -22.13 6.08 -10.78
CA ASP A 308 -23.59 6.23 -10.74
C ASP A 308 -24.12 6.88 -9.44
N GLY A 309 -23.21 7.27 -8.53
CA GLY A 309 -23.54 8.14 -7.40
C GLY A 309 -24.55 7.55 -6.40
N ASN A 310 -24.59 6.23 -6.24
CA ASN A 310 -25.36 5.62 -5.15
C ASN A 310 -24.99 6.28 -3.83
N LYS A 311 -25.99 6.50 -2.95
CA LYS A 311 -25.89 7.28 -1.71
C LYS A 311 -24.75 6.86 -0.77
N ASP A 312 -24.20 5.67 -0.94
CA ASP A 312 -23.17 5.09 -0.08
C ASP A 312 -21.76 5.11 -0.70
N ILE A 313 -21.54 5.86 -1.77
CA ILE A 313 -20.25 5.95 -2.45
C ILE A 313 -19.69 7.36 -2.33
N SER A 314 -18.46 7.47 -1.82
CA SER A 314 -17.74 8.74 -1.82
C SER A 314 -17.14 9.03 -3.20
N LEU A 315 -17.33 10.26 -3.68
CA LEU A 315 -16.66 10.79 -4.88
C LEU A 315 -15.36 11.53 -4.55
N ASN A 316 -14.88 11.42 -3.32
CA ASN A 316 -13.58 11.93 -2.90
C ASN A 316 -12.99 11.01 -1.84
N HIS A 317 -12.16 10.05 -2.27
CA HIS A 317 -11.64 8.98 -1.45
C HIS A 317 -10.18 8.68 -1.85
N ILE A 318 -9.34 8.28 -0.92
CA ILE A 318 -7.91 8.11 -1.21
C ILE A 318 -7.48 6.65 -1.40
N MET A 319 -8.32 5.68 -1.09
CA MET A 319 -7.97 4.25 -1.06
C MET A 319 -7.36 3.68 -2.36
N PHE A 320 -7.64 4.28 -3.51
CA PHE A 320 -7.03 3.92 -4.80
C PHE A 320 -5.86 4.83 -5.19
N GLY A 321 -5.29 5.54 -4.21
CA GLY A 321 -4.27 6.56 -4.44
C GLY A 321 -2.85 6.04 -4.67
N GLU A 322 -2.56 4.76 -4.45
CA GLU A 322 -1.23 4.19 -4.67
C GLU A 322 -0.71 4.38 -6.10
N VAL A 323 -1.60 4.56 -7.06
CA VAL A 323 -1.23 4.84 -8.46
C VAL A 323 -0.28 6.04 -8.60
N SER A 324 -0.40 7.06 -7.75
CA SER A 324 0.53 8.21 -7.77
C SER A 324 1.92 7.82 -7.28
N ALA A 325 2.05 7.03 -6.23
CA ALA A 325 3.34 6.52 -5.78
C ALA A 325 3.99 5.62 -6.86
N TRP A 326 3.18 4.80 -7.53
CA TRP A 326 3.65 3.97 -8.64
C TRP A 326 4.25 4.81 -9.77
N PHE A 327 3.74 6.01 -10.05
CA PHE A 327 4.35 6.91 -11.05
C PHE A 327 5.80 7.26 -10.69
N TYR A 328 6.08 7.58 -9.42
CA TYR A 328 7.44 7.87 -8.96
C TYR A 328 8.32 6.62 -8.96
N LYS A 329 7.80 5.51 -8.46
CA LYS A 329 8.55 4.24 -8.37
C LYS A 329 8.80 3.63 -9.73
N ALA A 330 7.76 3.32 -10.48
CA ALA A 330 7.90 2.55 -11.72
C ALA A 330 8.36 3.40 -12.91
N LEU A 331 7.72 4.54 -13.15
CA LEU A 331 8.02 5.38 -14.32
C LEU A 331 9.21 6.32 -14.05
N GLY A 332 9.26 6.91 -12.87
CA GLY A 332 10.39 7.73 -12.42
C GLY A 332 11.58 6.92 -11.94
N GLY A 333 11.35 5.70 -11.49
CA GLY A 333 12.37 4.80 -10.96
C GLY A 333 12.98 5.26 -9.63
N ILE A 334 12.34 6.14 -8.91
CA ILE A 334 12.86 6.72 -7.65
C ILE A 334 12.42 5.83 -6.48
N TYR A 335 13.38 5.15 -5.85
CA TYR A 335 13.14 4.29 -4.68
C TYR A 335 14.06 4.68 -3.53
N PRO A 336 13.56 4.67 -2.27
CA PRO A 336 14.45 4.70 -1.11
C PRO A 336 15.23 3.39 -1.02
N ASP A 337 16.46 3.44 -0.50
CA ASP A 337 17.25 2.26 -0.17
C ASP A 337 16.99 1.88 1.30
N ILE A 338 16.60 0.63 1.54
CA ILE A 338 16.38 0.12 2.91
C ILE A 338 17.67 0.16 3.75
N ALA A 339 18.83 -0.06 3.14
CA ALA A 339 20.10 -0.06 3.84
C ALA A 339 20.60 1.36 4.19
N ARG A 340 20.20 2.36 3.41
CA ARG A 340 20.50 3.78 3.64
C ARG A 340 19.27 4.64 3.34
N PRO A 341 18.30 4.68 4.28
CA PRO A 341 17.00 5.30 4.08
C PRO A 341 17.07 6.82 3.97
N GLY A 342 15.91 7.45 3.79
CA GLY A 342 15.81 8.91 3.65
C GLY A 342 16.33 9.43 2.31
N PHE A 343 16.63 8.55 1.34
CA PHE A 343 17.31 8.89 0.09
C PHE A 343 18.76 9.40 0.30
N GLU A 344 19.40 9.02 1.40
CA GLU A 344 20.85 9.14 1.52
C GLU A 344 21.56 8.40 0.37
N HIS A 345 21.03 7.23 0.05
CA HIS A 345 21.34 6.52 -1.19
C HIS A 345 20.07 6.42 -2.04
N ILE A 346 20.19 6.86 -3.30
CA ILE A 346 19.06 6.89 -4.23
C ILE A 346 19.18 5.70 -5.18
N VAL A 347 18.15 4.86 -5.21
CA VAL A 347 18.02 3.82 -6.22
C VAL A 347 17.22 4.39 -7.39
N LEU A 348 17.86 4.54 -8.56
CA LEU A 348 17.21 4.97 -9.79
C LEU A 348 17.05 3.80 -10.76
N ARG A 349 15.80 3.38 -10.98
CA ARG A 349 15.46 2.18 -11.75
C ARG A 349 14.15 2.39 -12.55
N PRO A 350 14.12 3.35 -13.51
CA PRO A 350 12.93 3.64 -14.29
C PRO A 350 12.59 2.54 -15.29
N ASN A 351 11.30 2.31 -15.51
CA ASN A 351 10.80 1.48 -16.60
C ASN A 351 10.44 2.38 -17.79
N PHE A 352 11.08 2.15 -18.93
CA PHE A 352 10.86 2.88 -20.18
C PHE A 352 9.71 2.23 -20.96
N VAL A 353 8.47 2.46 -20.51
CA VAL A 353 7.28 1.84 -21.10
C VAL A 353 7.04 2.30 -22.54
N GLU A 354 6.60 1.38 -23.42
CA GLU A 354 6.56 1.60 -24.87
C GLU A 354 5.64 2.71 -25.34
N LYS A 355 4.48 2.84 -24.70
CA LYS A 355 3.42 3.80 -25.08
C LYS A 355 3.56 5.18 -24.39
N LEU A 356 4.73 5.51 -23.89
CA LEU A 356 5.01 6.79 -23.23
C LEU A 356 6.29 7.41 -23.81
N ASP A 357 6.18 8.61 -24.39
CA ASP A 357 7.32 9.27 -25.06
C ASP A 357 8.22 10.01 -24.09
N ARG A 358 7.67 10.54 -22.99
CA ARG A 358 8.41 11.34 -22.01
C ARG A 358 7.78 11.20 -20.63
N PHE A 359 8.66 11.07 -19.64
CA PHE A 359 8.27 11.15 -18.24
C PHE A 359 9.34 11.88 -17.42
N GLU A 360 8.92 12.68 -16.47
CA GLU A 360 9.76 13.34 -15.49
C GLU A 360 9.09 13.22 -14.11
N ALA A 361 9.87 12.82 -13.11
CA ALA A 361 9.52 12.88 -11.70
C ALA A 361 10.53 13.75 -10.95
N LYS A 362 10.03 14.62 -10.07
CA LYS A 362 10.81 15.43 -9.15
C LYS A 362 10.37 15.12 -7.73
N TYR A 363 11.33 14.93 -6.85
CA TYR A 363 11.09 14.69 -5.44
C TYR A 363 12.11 15.48 -4.60
N ILE A 364 11.65 16.13 -3.55
CA ILE A 364 12.52 16.83 -2.58
C ILE A 364 12.63 15.92 -1.35
N SER A 365 13.74 15.21 -1.26
CA SER A 365 14.07 14.37 -0.11
C SER A 365 14.75 15.18 1.00
N PRO A 366 14.94 14.63 2.20
CA PRO A 366 15.74 15.26 3.26
C PRO A 366 17.17 15.65 2.82
N TYR A 367 17.75 14.93 1.87
CA TYR A 367 19.09 15.18 1.34
C TYR A 367 19.10 16.09 0.10
N GLY A 368 17.94 16.53 -0.37
CA GLY A 368 17.82 17.46 -1.49
C GLY A 368 16.96 16.96 -2.64
N LYS A 369 17.04 17.70 -3.74
CA LYS A 369 16.18 17.48 -4.90
C LYS A 369 16.67 16.32 -5.78
N ILE A 370 15.78 15.38 -6.04
CA ILE A 370 15.96 14.27 -6.98
C ILE A 370 15.16 14.58 -8.24
N VAL A 371 15.75 14.41 -9.41
CA VAL A 371 15.08 14.54 -10.72
C VAL A 371 15.40 13.31 -11.54
N SER A 372 14.38 12.57 -11.93
CA SER A 372 14.47 11.49 -12.91
C SER A 372 13.66 11.88 -14.14
N SER A 373 14.31 11.95 -15.29
CA SER A 373 13.67 12.36 -16.54
C SER A 373 14.17 11.54 -17.70
N TRP A 374 13.27 11.09 -18.57
CA TRP A 374 13.60 10.38 -19.79
C TRP A 374 12.66 10.76 -20.94
N LYS A 375 13.17 10.60 -22.16
CA LYS A 375 12.45 10.86 -23.40
C LYS A 375 12.88 9.84 -24.46
N ARG A 376 11.93 9.30 -25.21
CA ARG A 376 12.22 8.48 -26.39
C ARG A 376 12.81 9.35 -27.51
N LYS A 377 13.75 8.80 -28.26
CA LYS A 377 14.30 9.43 -29.46
C LYS A 377 13.43 9.14 -30.66
#